data_9443eecae72398318ff1210e290c0a7d
#
_entry.id   9443eecae72398318ff1210e290c0a7d
#
_cell.length_a   1.000
_cell.length_b   1.000
_cell.length_c   1.000
_cell.angle_alpha   90.00
_cell.angle_beta   90.00
_cell.angle_gamma   90.00
#
_symmetry.space_group_name_H-M   'P 1'
#
loop_
_entity.id
_entity.type
_entity.pdbx_description
1 polymer ?
#
loop_
_entity_poly.entity_id
_entity_poly.type
_entity_poly.pdbx_seq_one_letter_code
_entity_poly.pdbx_strand_id
1 'polypeptide(L)'
;MKKFFVTMMALVVATGAFAQLNFGVKVGGNLATISGMTSEDGGLDWGDLAKVTPSQSMKLGFNVGAWAEYMVMPMLGVQVELNYSTQGVNQQFDSKSDINISLLNRTIDTKWSASYINIPILAKAHFANIAVYAGPQLGFATDFNSASEVTTDGKTTEYDPKAVEDYSSFDLSLVLGAQYRLTANIGIDARYNIGLTNVFPTLKNDEGEVTREGFGKQSVLQLGVFYEF
;
A
#
# COMPACT_ATOMS: atom_id res chain seq x y z
N MET A 1 -34.09 3.86 39.97
CA MET A 1 -33.04 2.96 40.46
C MET A 1 -32.43 2.10 39.34
N LYS A 2 -33.21 1.37 38.53
CA LYS A 2 -32.63 0.53 37.41
C LYS A 2 -31.75 1.31 36.41
N LYS A 3 -32.15 2.54 36.01
CA LYS A 3 -31.34 3.37 35.09
C LYS A 3 -30.05 3.86 35.68
N PHE A 4 -30.03 4.15 37.00
CA PHE A 4 -28.82 4.54 37.74
C PHE A 4 -27.81 3.39 37.82
N PHE A 5 -28.27 2.16 38.07
CA PHE A 5 -27.43 0.96 38.06
C PHE A 5 -26.84 0.66 36.71
N VAL A 6 -27.64 0.81 35.64
CA VAL A 6 -27.15 0.62 34.25
C VAL A 6 -26.11 1.66 33.89
N THR A 7 -26.33 2.94 34.25
CA THR A 7 -25.36 4.01 34.01
C THR A 7 -24.07 3.80 34.83
N MET A 8 -24.19 3.41 36.09
CA MET A 8 -23.03 3.13 36.93
C MET A 8 -22.26 1.92 36.44
N MET A 9 -22.93 0.86 35.96
CA MET A 9 -22.33 -0.33 35.40
C MET A 9 -21.64 -0.02 34.06
N ALA A 10 -22.25 0.84 33.23
CA ALA A 10 -21.64 1.34 31.99
C ALA A 10 -20.39 2.19 32.27
N LEU A 11 -20.39 3.00 33.33
CA LEU A 11 -19.23 3.80 33.74
C LEU A 11 -18.08 2.93 34.26
N VAL A 12 -18.37 1.87 35.05
CA VAL A 12 -17.38 0.91 35.57
C VAL A 12 -16.79 0.07 34.43
N VAL A 13 -17.60 -0.34 33.45
CA VAL A 13 -17.14 -1.04 32.25
C VAL A 13 -16.27 -0.10 31.41
N ALA A 14 -16.66 1.18 31.26
CA ALA A 14 -15.88 2.17 30.55
C ALA A 14 -14.49 2.40 31.20
N THR A 15 -14.45 2.60 32.54
CA THR A 15 -13.17 2.82 33.24
C THR A 15 -12.26 1.60 33.22
N GLY A 16 -12.82 0.37 33.30
CA GLY A 16 -12.05 -0.87 33.14
C GLY A 16 -11.52 -1.09 31.73
N ALA A 17 -12.25 -0.62 30.70
CA ALA A 17 -11.82 -0.68 29.32
C ALA A 17 -10.63 0.27 29.04
N PHE A 18 -10.58 1.44 29.66
CA PHE A 18 -9.47 2.39 29.48
C PHE A 18 -8.15 1.90 30.07
N ALA A 19 -8.17 1.05 31.11
CA ALA A 19 -6.96 0.48 31.70
C ALA A 19 -6.27 -0.58 30.79
N GLN A 20 -6.97 -1.05 29.74
CA GLN A 20 -6.48 -2.03 28.77
C GLN A 20 -6.28 -1.43 27.36
N LEU A 21 -6.45 -0.11 27.23
CA LEU A 21 -6.36 0.60 25.96
C LEU A 21 -5.03 1.34 25.90
N ASN A 22 -4.19 0.92 24.94
CA ASN A 22 -2.97 1.60 24.56
C ASN A 22 -3.20 2.35 23.25
N PHE A 23 -2.56 3.48 23.06
CA PHE A 23 -2.64 4.23 21.80
C PHE A 23 -1.33 4.95 21.52
N GLY A 24 -1.14 5.25 20.26
CA GLY A 24 0.09 5.88 19.83
C GLY A 24 0.02 6.36 18.40
N VAL A 25 1.16 6.83 17.94
CA VAL A 25 1.37 7.31 16.57
C VAL A 25 2.53 6.58 15.93
N LYS A 26 2.59 6.58 14.61
CA LYS A 26 3.69 5.99 13.84
C LYS A 26 3.98 6.78 12.59
N VAL A 27 5.23 6.70 12.14
CA VAL A 27 5.70 7.25 10.87
C VAL A 27 6.75 6.32 10.28
N GLY A 28 6.78 6.20 8.96
CA GLY A 28 7.74 5.33 8.29
C GLY A 28 7.85 5.55 6.80
N GLY A 29 8.75 4.79 6.19
CA GLY A 29 8.93 4.67 4.75
C GLY A 29 8.21 3.44 4.21
N ASN A 30 7.78 3.53 2.96
CA ASN A 30 7.15 2.47 2.19
C ASN A 30 8.00 2.12 0.97
N LEU A 31 8.14 0.82 0.69
CA LEU A 31 8.58 0.31 -0.59
C LEU A 31 7.40 -0.43 -1.20
N ALA A 32 6.77 0.18 -2.20
CA ALA A 32 5.55 -0.33 -2.82
C ALA A 32 5.82 -0.85 -4.23
N THR A 33 5.07 -1.87 -4.61
CA THR A 33 5.03 -2.42 -5.97
C THR A 33 3.61 -2.89 -6.30
N ILE A 34 3.30 -2.97 -7.59
CA ILE A 34 2.02 -3.52 -8.09
C ILE A 34 2.37 -4.69 -9.00
N SER A 35 2.04 -5.92 -8.57
CA SER A 35 2.27 -7.12 -9.36
C SER A 35 1.26 -7.25 -10.50
N GLY A 36 1.63 -7.93 -11.60
CA GLY A 36 0.75 -8.17 -12.75
C GLY A 36 0.61 -6.98 -13.72
N MET A 37 1.44 -5.96 -13.58
CA MET A 37 1.50 -4.86 -14.55
C MET A 37 2.49 -5.12 -15.69
N THR A 38 3.43 -6.03 -15.49
CA THR A 38 4.30 -6.54 -16.57
C THR A 38 3.80 -7.93 -16.92
N SER A 39 3.19 -8.11 -18.10
CA SER A 39 3.04 -9.46 -18.66
C SER A 39 4.41 -9.90 -19.18
N GLU A 40 4.84 -11.10 -18.82
CA GLU A 40 6.02 -11.72 -19.42
C GLU A 40 5.87 -11.85 -20.95
N ASP A 41 4.63 -11.85 -21.44
CA ASP A 41 4.27 -11.79 -22.86
C ASP A 41 4.03 -10.37 -23.42
N GLY A 42 4.17 -9.32 -22.60
CA GLY A 42 3.86 -7.92 -22.98
C GLY A 42 4.99 -7.19 -23.70
N GLY A 43 6.10 -7.84 -23.95
CA GLY A 43 7.13 -7.34 -24.86
C GLY A 43 6.65 -7.50 -26.31
N LEU A 44 6.40 -6.40 -27.01
CA LEU A 44 6.22 -6.44 -28.45
C LEU A 44 7.59 -6.75 -29.06
N ASP A 45 7.76 -7.99 -29.50
CA ASP A 45 8.92 -8.43 -30.24
C ASP A 45 8.57 -8.35 -31.75
N TRP A 46 9.10 -7.35 -32.40
CA TRP A 46 8.95 -7.17 -33.84
C TRP A 46 10.17 -7.72 -34.60
N GLY A 47 10.82 -8.74 -34.02
CA GLY A 47 12.02 -9.33 -34.56
C GLY A 47 13.20 -8.35 -34.52
N ASP A 48 13.93 -8.28 -35.64
CA ASP A 48 15.11 -7.39 -35.79
C ASP A 48 14.75 -5.89 -35.84
N LEU A 49 13.45 -5.55 -35.88
CA LEU A 49 12.99 -4.16 -36.02
C LEU A 49 12.97 -3.40 -34.70
N ALA A 50 12.41 -3.98 -33.64
CA ALA A 50 12.39 -3.39 -32.30
C ALA A 50 12.03 -4.41 -31.23
N LYS A 51 12.72 -4.41 -30.10
CA LYS A 51 12.41 -5.18 -28.91
C LYS A 51 12.06 -4.23 -27.76
N VAL A 52 10.85 -4.35 -27.22
CA VAL A 52 10.40 -3.60 -26.04
C VAL A 52 10.55 -4.49 -24.81
N THR A 53 11.38 -4.07 -23.87
CA THR A 53 11.61 -4.80 -22.61
C THR A 53 10.97 -4.00 -21.47
N PRO A 54 9.91 -4.54 -20.83
CA PRO A 54 9.34 -3.92 -19.66
C PRO A 54 10.20 -4.23 -18.41
N SER A 55 10.41 -3.22 -17.59
CA SER A 55 11.07 -3.34 -16.27
C SER A 55 10.22 -2.63 -15.23
N GLN A 56 10.18 -3.21 -14.03
CA GLN A 56 9.41 -2.66 -12.92
C GLN A 56 10.29 -2.54 -11.70
N SER A 57 10.19 -1.41 -10.98
CA SER A 57 10.89 -1.18 -9.74
C SER A 57 9.96 -0.68 -8.64
N MET A 58 10.34 -0.98 -7.38
CA MET A 58 9.59 -0.51 -6.23
C MET A 58 9.61 1.01 -6.13
N LYS A 59 8.48 1.58 -5.74
CA LYS A 59 8.38 3.00 -5.46
C LYS A 59 8.56 3.28 -3.98
N LEU A 60 9.42 4.25 -3.68
CA LEU A 60 9.58 4.79 -2.34
C LEU A 60 8.40 5.72 -2.03
N GLY A 61 7.81 5.55 -0.86
CA GLY A 61 6.75 6.37 -0.30
C GLY A 61 6.92 6.55 1.19
N PHE A 62 5.92 7.13 1.83
CA PHE A 62 5.89 7.29 3.29
C PHE A 62 4.53 6.90 3.86
N ASN A 63 4.49 6.66 5.16
CA ASN A 63 3.25 6.47 5.91
C ASN A 63 3.31 7.23 7.23
N VAL A 64 2.14 7.67 7.68
CA VAL A 64 1.93 8.29 8.99
C VAL A 64 0.55 7.88 9.50
N GLY A 65 0.43 7.62 10.78
CA GLY A 65 -0.85 7.21 11.33
C GLY A 65 -0.90 7.17 12.84
N ALA A 66 -2.10 6.88 13.32
CA ALA A 66 -2.39 6.65 14.74
C ALA A 66 -2.97 5.25 14.90
N TRP A 67 -2.81 4.70 16.09
CA TRP A 67 -3.31 3.39 16.43
C TRP A 67 -3.87 3.37 17.86
N ALA A 68 -4.81 2.45 18.07
CA ALA A 68 -5.33 2.09 19.38
C ALA A 68 -5.33 0.56 19.49
N GLU A 69 -4.87 0.04 20.62
CA GLU A 69 -4.79 -1.38 20.91
C GLU A 69 -5.53 -1.68 22.21
N TYR A 70 -6.43 -2.65 22.14
CA TYR A 70 -7.12 -3.20 23.30
C TYR A 70 -6.51 -4.55 23.68
N MET A 71 -5.99 -4.64 24.92
CA MET A 71 -5.44 -5.89 25.45
C MET A 71 -6.58 -6.83 25.87
N VAL A 72 -6.79 -7.90 25.12
CA VAL A 72 -7.80 -8.93 25.43
C VAL A 72 -7.29 -9.91 26.51
N MET A 73 -5.98 -10.16 26.47
CA MET A 73 -5.24 -11.01 27.42
C MET A 73 -3.87 -10.37 27.68
N PRO A 74 -3.14 -10.78 28.74
CA PRO A 74 -1.83 -10.19 29.05
C PRO A 74 -0.81 -10.21 27.90
N MET A 75 -0.97 -11.11 26.96
CA MET A 75 -0.07 -11.26 25.79
C MET A 75 -0.76 -11.04 24.44
N LEU A 76 -2.07 -10.82 24.41
CA LEU A 76 -2.84 -10.72 23.16
C LEU A 76 -3.69 -9.46 23.15
N GLY A 77 -3.55 -8.68 22.07
CA GLY A 77 -4.31 -7.48 21.82
C GLY A 77 -4.97 -7.49 20.44
N VAL A 78 -5.94 -6.60 20.29
CA VAL A 78 -6.51 -6.22 19.00
C VAL A 78 -6.18 -4.75 18.76
N GLN A 79 -5.49 -4.47 17.67
CA GLN A 79 -5.06 -3.13 17.29
C GLN A 79 -5.83 -2.66 16.06
N VAL A 80 -6.36 -1.44 16.13
CA VAL A 80 -6.95 -0.74 14.98
C VAL A 80 -6.12 0.49 14.69
N GLU A 81 -5.88 0.75 13.42
CA GLU A 81 -5.06 1.89 13.00
C GLU A 81 -5.80 2.74 11.98
N LEU A 82 -5.42 4.01 11.90
CA LEU A 82 -5.77 4.92 10.82
C LEU A 82 -4.47 5.50 10.25
N ASN A 83 -4.15 5.13 9.02
CA ASN A 83 -2.89 5.50 8.39
C ASN A 83 -3.13 6.20 7.06
N TYR A 84 -2.41 7.29 6.83
CA TYR A 84 -2.19 7.84 5.49
C TYR A 84 -0.90 7.24 4.92
N SER A 85 -0.93 6.83 3.66
CA SER A 85 0.18 6.13 3.02
C SER A 85 0.28 6.51 1.54
N THR A 86 1.48 6.86 1.09
CA THR A 86 1.78 7.02 -0.33
C THR A 86 2.42 5.74 -0.88
N GLN A 87 1.93 5.26 -2.01
CA GLN A 87 2.28 3.97 -2.60
C GLN A 87 2.39 4.11 -4.12
N GLY A 88 2.75 3.02 -4.81
CA GLY A 88 2.78 3.01 -6.26
C GLY A 88 3.85 2.09 -6.82
N VAL A 89 4.21 2.34 -8.09
CA VAL A 89 5.21 1.56 -8.83
C VAL A 89 5.87 2.44 -9.87
N ASN A 90 7.14 2.16 -10.16
CA ASN A 90 7.84 2.74 -11.30
C ASN A 90 7.94 1.67 -12.38
N GLN A 91 7.53 2.01 -13.60
CA GLN A 91 7.63 1.17 -14.79
C GLN A 91 8.54 1.83 -15.80
N GLN A 92 9.43 1.05 -16.41
CA GLN A 92 10.30 1.48 -17.48
C GLN A 92 10.10 0.56 -18.68
N PHE A 93 9.94 1.16 -19.85
CA PHE A 93 9.84 0.46 -21.11
C PHE A 93 11.01 0.89 -21.98
N ASP A 94 11.94 -0.02 -22.21
CA ASP A 94 13.07 0.18 -23.12
C ASP A 94 12.74 -0.40 -24.47
N SER A 95 12.68 0.45 -25.48
CA SER A 95 12.60 0.03 -26.88
C SER A 95 13.98 0.20 -27.53
N LYS A 96 14.56 -0.91 -27.99
CA LYS A 96 15.82 -0.94 -28.72
C LYS A 96 15.59 -1.52 -30.12
N SER A 97 16.22 -0.92 -31.11
CA SER A 97 16.23 -1.41 -32.48
C SER A 97 17.65 -1.58 -32.97
N ASP A 98 17.94 -2.69 -33.62
CA ASP A 98 19.22 -2.94 -34.27
C ASP A 98 19.36 -2.09 -35.56
N ILE A 99 18.25 -1.55 -36.10
CA ILE A 99 18.26 -0.59 -37.18
C ILE A 99 18.38 0.80 -36.56
N ASN A 100 19.42 1.55 -36.96
CA ASN A 100 19.75 2.87 -36.39
C ASN A 100 18.74 3.97 -36.80
N ILE A 101 17.48 3.76 -36.38
CA ILE A 101 16.40 4.73 -36.51
C ILE A 101 16.13 5.31 -35.13
N SER A 102 16.48 6.58 -34.93
CA SER A 102 16.35 7.28 -33.63
C SER A 102 14.97 7.17 -32.99
N LEU A 103 13.90 7.09 -33.76
CA LEU A 103 12.51 6.92 -33.29
C LEU A 103 12.24 5.58 -32.66
N LEU A 104 13.08 4.56 -32.86
CA LEU A 104 12.95 3.22 -32.31
C LEU A 104 13.78 3.01 -31.02
N ASN A 105 14.80 3.84 -30.78
CA ASN A 105 15.59 3.83 -29.54
C ASN A 105 14.99 4.81 -28.52
N ARG A 106 14.09 4.29 -27.70
CA ARG A 106 13.29 5.10 -26.79
C ARG A 106 13.13 4.43 -25.43
N THR A 107 13.30 5.20 -24.37
CA THR A 107 12.99 4.79 -23.01
C THR A 107 11.79 5.58 -22.51
N ILE A 108 10.78 4.90 -21.99
CA ILE A 108 9.60 5.49 -21.36
C ILE A 108 9.60 5.08 -19.91
N ASP A 109 9.75 6.06 -19.00
CA ASP A 109 9.63 5.90 -17.57
C ASP A 109 8.27 6.40 -17.12
N THR A 110 7.45 5.52 -16.55
CA THR A 110 6.14 5.88 -16.00
C THR A 110 6.11 5.64 -14.50
N LYS A 111 5.85 6.69 -13.73
CA LYS A 111 5.74 6.68 -12.27
C LYS A 111 4.27 6.72 -11.87
N TRP A 112 3.78 5.61 -11.35
CA TRP A 112 2.43 5.51 -10.80
C TRP A 112 2.45 5.87 -9.32
N SER A 113 1.60 6.79 -8.89
CA SER A 113 1.53 7.31 -7.53
C SER A 113 0.11 7.26 -7.03
N ALA A 114 -0.10 6.62 -5.90
CA ALA A 114 -1.39 6.55 -5.23
C ALA A 114 -1.25 6.95 -3.76
N SER A 115 -2.26 7.64 -3.25
CA SER A 115 -2.41 7.98 -1.84
C SER A 115 -3.58 7.20 -1.26
N TYR A 116 -3.39 6.63 -0.08
CA TYR A 116 -4.39 5.78 0.58
C TYR A 116 -4.63 6.23 2.01
N ILE A 117 -5.89 6.12 2.44
CA ILE A 117 -6.26 6.02 3.84
C ILE A 117 -6.48 4.54 4.14
N ASN A 118 -5.68 3.99 5.05
CA ASN A 118 -5.69 2.57 5.40
C ASN A 118 -6.19 2.39 6.83
N ILE A 119 -7.04 1.38 7.02
CA ILE A 119 -7.61 0.97 8.31
C ILE A 119 -7.28 -0.50 8.55
N PRO A 120 -6.08 -0.82 9.09
CA PRO A 120 -5.75 -2.17 9.53
C PRO A 120 -6.48 -2.54 10.81
N ILE A 121 -6.91 -3.80 10.90
CA ILE A 121 -7.46 -4.44 12.11
C ILE A 121 -6.59 -5.65 12.40
N LEU A 122 -5.78 -5.58 13.44
CA LEU A 122 -4.67 -6.50 13.66
C LEU A 122 -4.85 -7.28 14.97
N ALA A 123 -4.71 -8.60 14.91
CA ALA A 123 -4.45 -9.40 16.08
C ALA A 123 -2.95 -9.33 16.38
N LYS A 124 -2.59 -8.98 17.62
CA LYS A 124 -1.22 -8.71 18.04
C LYS A 124 -0.85 -9.53 19.26
N ALA A 125 0.30 -10.19 19.21
CA ALA A 125 0.85 -10.98 20.31
C ALA A 125 2.15 -10.36 20.79
N HIS A 126 2.25 -10.17 22.11
CA HIS A 126 3.38 -9.54 22.78
C HIS A 126 4.28 -10.56 23.46
N PHE A 127 5.58 -10.48 23.22
CA PHE A 127 6.62 -11.32 23.80
C PHE A 127 7.76 -10.41 24.31
N ALA A 128 7.69 -10.00 25.57
CA ALA A 128 8.62 -9.02 26.13
C ALA A 128 8.68 -7.73 25.27
N ASN A 129 9.82 -7.45 24.64
CA ASN A 129 10.01 -6.26 23.81
C ASN A 129 9.61 -6.45 22.33
N ILE A 130 9.21 -7.67 21.96
CA ILE A 130 8.78 -7.99 20.59
C ILE A 130 7.27 -8.14 20.58
N ALA A 131 6.62 -7.62 19.54
CA ALA A 131 5.25 -7.97 19.23
C ALA A 131 5.17 -8.41 17.76
N VAL A 132 4.37 -9.43 17.48
CA VAL A 132 4.04 -9.87 16.12
C VAL A 132 2.56 -9.68 15.91
N TYR A 133 2.17 -9.36 14.68
CA TYR A 133 0.77 -9.10 14.39
C TYR A 133 0.40 -9.48 12.96
N ALA A 134 -0.87 -9.78 12.79
CA ALA A 134 -1.47 -10.06 11.50
C ALA A 134 -2.93 -9.61 11.48
N GLY A 135 -3.43 -9.29 10.29
CA GLY A 135 -4.86 -8.99 10.12
C GLY A 135 -5.18 -8.33 8.79
N PRO A 136 -6.48 -8.18 8.52
CA PRO A 136 -6.96 -7.48 7.32
C PRO A 136 -6.71 -5.96 7.42
N GLN A 137 -6.54 -5.34 6.26
CA GLN A 137 -6.48 -3.89 6.10
C GLN A 137 -7.46 -3.48 5.00
N LEU A 138 -8.29 -2.49 5.32
CA LEU A 138 -9.14 -1.80 4.38
C LEU A 138 -8.41 -0.55 3.90
N GLY A 139 -8.21 -0.41 2.61
CA GLY A 139 -7.57 0.72 1.95
C GLY A 139 -8.57 1.53 1.13
N PHE A 140 -8.50 2.84 1.22
CA PHE A 140 -9.29 3.76 0.42
C PHE A 140 -8.34 4.69 -0.31
N ALA A 141 -8.29 4.56 -1.65
CA ALA A 141 -7.48 5.44 -2.47
C ALA A 141 -8.12 6.84 -2.52
N THR A 142 -7.33 7.84 -2.20
CA THR A 142 -7.75 9.26 -2.21
C THR A 142 -7.27 9.98 -3.44
N ASP A 143 -6.20 9.49 -4.05
CA ASP A 143 -5.59 10.08 -5.23
C ASP A 143 -4.78 9.03 -5.99
N PHE A 144 -4.82 9.06 -7.33
CA PHE A 144 -4.04 8.17 -8.19
C PHE A 144 -3.58 8.89 -9.44
N ASN A 145 -2.29 9.09 -9.57
CA ASN A 145 -1.67 9.86 -10.64
C ASN A 145 -0.60 9.05 -11.38
N SER A 146 -0.45 9.31 -12.67
CA SER A 146 0.64 8.81 -13.49
C SER A 146 1.44 9.96 -14.08
N ALA A 147 2.76 9.92 -13.94
CA ALA A 147 3.68 10.82 -14.60
C ALA A 147 4.60 10.02 -15.51
N SER A 148 4.83 10.51 -16.73
CA SER A 148 5.66 9.81 -17.72
C SER A 148 6.79 10.71 -18.20
N GLU A 149 7.98 10.12 -18.31
CA GLU A 149 9.16 10.72 -18.92
C GLU A 149 9.54 9.90 -20.15
N VAL A 150 9.83 10.58 -21.26
CA VAL A 150 10.21 9.93 -22.51
C VAL A 150 11.59 10.42 -22.91
N THR A 151 12.54 9.49 -23.01
CA THR A 151 13.90 9.77 -23.48
C THR A 151 14.09 9.18 -24.87
N THR A 152 14.45 10.05 -25.84
CA THR A 152 14.78 9.68 -27.20
C THR A 152 16.10 10.34 -27.57
N ASP A 153 17.09 9.58 -28.03
CA ASP A 153 18.44 10.08 -28.38
C ASP A 153 19.10 10.94 -27.29
N GLY A 154 18.93 10.56 -26.02
CA GLY A 154 19.48 11.29 -24.88
C GLY A 154 18.74 12.59 -24.54
N LYS A 155 17.65 12.92 -25.25
CA LYS A 155 16.79 14.06 -24.93
C LYS A 155 15.55 13.59 -24.19
N THR A 156 15.39 14.02 -22.93
CA THR A 156 14.23 13.69 -22.09
C THR A 156 13.16 14.76 -22.23
N THR A 157 11.92 14.30 -22.39
CA THR A 157 10.71 15.12 -22.34
C THR A 157 9.85 14.62 -21.21
N GLU A 158 9.56 15.49 -20.25
CA GLU A 158 8.69 15.21 -19.11
C GLU A 158 7.25 15.57 -19.47
N TYR A 159 6.30 14.73 -19.07
CA TYR A 159 4.87 14.97 -19.21
C TYR A 159 4.27 15.18 -17.82
N ASP A 160 3.44 16.21 -17.70
CA ASP A 160 2.75 16.54 -16.45
C ASP A 160 1.95 15.35 -15.91
N PRO A 161 1.90 15.19 -14.57
CA PRO A 161 1.10 14.16 -13.95
C PRO A 161 -0.38 14.25 -14.36
N LYS A 162 -0.95 13.11 -14.72
CA LYS A 162 -2.38 12.98 -15.05
C LYS A 162 -3.07 12.11 -14.04
N ALA A 163 -4.27 12.52 -13.64
CA ALA A 163 -5.14 11.68 -12.83
C ALA A 163 -5.54 10.43 -13.63
N VAL A 164 -5.52 9.28 -12.96
CA VAL A 164 -6.00 8.02 -13.50
C VAL A 164 -7.45 7.86 -13.06
N GLU A 165 -8.37 7.74 -14.01
CA GLU A 165 -9.82 7.66 -13.70
C GLU A 165 -10.28 6.22 -13.44
N ASP A 166 -9.70 5.24 -14.14
CA ASP A 166 -10.09 3.83 -14.07
C ASP A 166 -9.26 3.06 -13.02
N TYR A 167 -9.40 3.39 -11.74
CA TYR A 167 -8.80 2.64 -10.65
C TYR A 167 -9.81 2.25 -9.58
N SER A 168 -9.51 1.18 -8.83
CA SER A 168 -10.33 0.79 -7.68
C SER A 168 -10.07 1.74 -6.51
N SER A 169 -11.09 2.45 -6.06
CA SER A 169 -11.00 3.30 -4.86
C SER A 169 -10.91 2.50 -3.56
N PHE A 170 -11.19 1.20 -3.60
CA PHE A 170 -11.16 0.29 -2.46
C PHE A 170 -10.10 -0.79 -2.66
N ASP A 171 -9.28 -0.99 -1.63
CA ASP A 171 -8.29 -2.07 -1.54
C ASP A 171 -8.50 -2.91 -0.28
N LEU A 172 -8.38 -4.21 -0.42
CA LEU A 172 -8.32 -5.16 0.68
C LEU A 172 -6.95 -5.81 0.67
N SER A 173 -6.25 -5.77 1.80
CA SER A 173 -4.94 -6.38 1.95
C SER A 173 -4.83 -7.16 3.26
N LEU A 174 -3.87 -8.09 3.30
CA LEU A 174 -3.44 -8.80 4.49
C LEU A 174 -2.14 -8.16 4.99
N VAL A 175 -2.12 -7.79 6.25
CA VAL A 175 -0.95 -7.24 6.94
C VAL A 175 -0.29 -8.32 7.78
N LEU A 176 1.02 -8.46 7.66
CA LEU A 176 1.88 -9.26 8.53
C LEU A 176 3.03 -8.38 9.01
N GLY A 177 3.31 -8.35 10.32
CA GLY A 177 4.37 -7.49 10.82
C GLY A 177 4.87 -7.84 12.19
N ALA A 178 5.95 -7.13 12.55
CA ALA A 178 6.57 -7.22 13.86
C ALA A 178 7.00 -5.84 14.35
N GLN A 179 6.97 -5.67 15.66
CA GLN A 179 7.45 -4.48 16.36
C GLN A 179 8.52 -4.88 17.37
N TYR A 180 9.48 -3.99 17.53
CA TYR A 180 10.47 -4.09 18.60
C TYR A 180 10.49 -2.80 19.41
N ARG A 181 10.24 -2.92 20.71
CA ARG A 181 10.21 -1.79 21.66
C ARG A 181 11.63 -1.50 22.13
N LEU A 182 12.14 -0.32 21.79
CA LEU A 182 13.47 0.16 22.14
C LEU A 182 13.49 0.76 23.55
N THR A 183 12.44 1.50 23.90
CA THR A 183 12.22 2.13 25.21
C THR A 183 10.78 1.85 25.67
N ALA A 184 10.37 2.39 26.81
CA ALA A 184 8.99 2.27 27.29
C ALA A 184 7.96 2.77 26.25
N ASN A 185 8.30 3.82 25.51
CA ASN A 185 7.36 4.52 24.62
C ASN A 185 7.73 4.46 23.15
N ILE A 186 8.98 4.13 22.78
CA ILE A 186 9.47 4.20 21.39
C ILE A 186 9.86 2.81 20.92
N GLY A 187 9.50 2.49 19.68
CA GLY A 187 9.94 1.27 19.03
C GLY A 187 9.99 1.40 17.51
N ILE A 188 10.45 0.33 16.90
CA ILE A 188 10.51 0.16 15.44
C ILE A 188 9.43 -0.80 14.99
N ASP A 189 8.90 -0.58 13.80
CA ASP A 189 7.84 -1.36 13.17
C ASP A 189 8.30 -1.81 11.78
N ALA A 190 8.13 -3.07 11.49
CA ALA A 190 8.36 -3.64 10.17
C ALA A 190 7.16 -4.47 9.77
N ARG A 191 6.58 -4.19 8.57
CA ARG A 191 5.41 -4.92 8.08
C ARG A 191 5.42 -5.11 6.58
N TYR A 192 4.70 -6.12 6.16
CA TYR A 192 4.43 -6.41 4.76
C TYR A 192 2.93 -6.49 4.54
N ASN A 193 2.43 -5.69 3.61
CA ASN A 193 1.04 -5.65 3.20
C ASN A 193 0.91 -6.39 1.88
N ILE A 194 0.04 -7.40 1.82
CA ILE A 194 -0.23 -8.24 0.66
C ILE A 194 -1.60 -7.83 0.11
N GLY A 195 -1.64 -7.17 -1.04
CA GLY A 195 -2.89 -6.80 -1.71
C GLY A 195 -3.65 -8.04 -2.19
N LEU A 196 -4.93 -8.10 -1.86
CA LEU A 196 -5.84 -9.18 -2.25
C LEU A 196 -6.75 -8.77 -3.41
N THR A 197 -7.07 -7.48 -3.50
CA THR A 197 -7.88 -6.88 -4.57
C THR A 197 -7.02 -6.33 -5.71
N ASN A 198 -7.63 -6.19 -6.88
CA ASN A 198 -6.99 -5.58 -8.03
C ASN A 198 -7.07 -4.06 -7.98
N VAL A 199 -5.95 -3.38 -8.25
CA VAL A 199 -5.87 -1.92 -8.34
C VAL A 199 -6.66 -1.41 -9.54
N PHE A 200 -6.59 -2.13 -10.66
CA PHE A 200 -7.36 -1.83 -11.86
C PHE A 200 -8.57 -2.76 -11.94
N PRO A 201 -9.80 -2.20 -11.99
CA PRO A 201 -11.01 -2.99 -12.00
C PRO A 201 -11.22 -3.72 -13.34
N THR A 202 -12.09 -4.73 -13.34
CA THR A 202 -12.60 -5.36 -14.55
C THR A 202 -13.50 -4.38 -15.29
N LEU A 203 -13.17 -4.09 -16.53
CA LEU A 203 -13.98 -3.25 -17.42
C LEU A 203 -14.95 -4.12 -18.24
N LYS A 204 -16.18 -3.64 -18.39
CA LYS A 204 -17.23 -4.26 -19.19
C LYS A 204 -17.76 -3.25 -20.20
N ASN A 205 -18.18 -3.74 -21.38
CA ASN A 205 -18.91 -2.92 -22.36
C ASN A 205 -20.38 -2.72 -21.93
N ASP A 206 -21.13 -1.94 -22.70
CA ASP A 206 -22.56 -1.68 -22.45
C ASP A 206 -23.43 -2.95 -22.51
N GLU A 207 -22.95 -4.01 -23.15
CA GLU A 207 -23.60 -5.31 -23.27
C GLU A 207 -23.27 -6.24 -22.08
N GLY A 208 -22.40 -5.80 -21.15
CA GLY A 208 -21.97 -6.55 -19.96
C GLY A 208 -20.85 -7.55 -20.19
N GLU A 209 -20.27 -7.59 -21.39
CA GLU A 209 -19.13 -8.45 -21.69
C GLU A 209 -17.84 -7.86 -21.12
N VAL A 210 -16.97 -8.73 -20.60
CA VAL A 210 -15.67 -8.32 -20.03
C VAL A 210 -14.74 -7.92 -21.18
N THR A 211 -14.40 -6.66 -21.25
CA THR A 211 -13.43 -6.11 -22.22
C THR A 211 -12.00 -6.15 -21.69
N ARG A 212 -11.83 -6.08 -20.37
CA ARG A 212 -10.54 -6.23 -19.68
C ARG A 212 -10.76 -6.81 -18.29
N GLU A 213 -10.06 -7.89 -17.97
CA GLU A 213 -10.05 -8.41 -16.60
C GLU A 213 -9.29 -7.47 -15.66
N GLY A 214 -9.72 -7.43 -14.40
CA GLY A 214 -9.03 -6.65 -13.37
C GLY A 214 -7.65 -7.20 -13.08
N PHE A 215 -6.66 -6.32 -12.90
CA PHE A 215 -5.27 -6.69 -12.67
C PHE A 215 -4.57 -5.75 -11.69
N GLY A 216 -3.36 -6.11 -11.30
CA GLY A 216 -2.51 -5.31 -10.42
C GLY A 216 -2.85 -5.50 -8.96
N LYS A 217 -2.10 -6.35 -8.25
CA LYS A 217 -2.20 -6.48 -6.79
C LYS A 217 -1.05 -5.70 -6.15
N GLN A 218 -1.41 -4.84 -5.21
CA GLN A 218 -0.44 -4.01 -4.51
C GLN A 218 0.25 -4.78 -3.39
N SER A 219 1.56 -4.62 -3.27
CA SER A 219 2.35 -5.15 -2.16
C SER A 219 3.24 -4.04 -1.62
N VAL A 220 3.29 -3.90 -0.29
CA VAL A 220 4.01 -2.80 0.35
C VAL A 220 4.82 -3.32 1.53
N LEU A 221 6.13 -3.12 1.48
CA LEU A 221 7.01 -3.26 2.63
C LEU A 221 7.08 -1.90 3.34
N GLN A 222 6.81 -1.87 4.65
CA GLN A 222 6.86 -0.66 5.46
C GLN A 222 7.87 -0.84 6.61
N LEU A 223 8.68 0.18 6.82
CA LEU A 223 9.61 0.29 7.94
C LEU A 223 9.39 1.63 8.62
N GLY A 224 9.26 1.65 9.93
CA GLY A 224 8.93 2.86 10.65
C GLY A 224 9.28 2.86 12.12
N VAL A 225 8.94 3.95 12.75
CA VAL A 225 9.04 4.15 14.21
C VAL A 225 7.64 4.41 14.73
N PHE A 226 7.38 3.93 15.94
CA PHE A 226 6.15 4.26 16.66
C PHE A 226 6.46 4.87 18.02
N TYR A 227 5.51 5.66 18.49
CA TYR A 227 5.47 6.22 19.84
C TYR A 227 4.15 5.80 20.51
N GLU A 228 4.24 5.25 21.72
CA GLU A 228 3.12 4.85 22.57
C GLU A 228 3.01 5.86 23.73
N PHE A 229 1.81 6.35 23.99
CA PHE A 229 1.54 7.39 25.00
C PHE A 229 1.43 6.83 26.40
#